data_75754b3845d84fe60cae0a0102af189a
#
_entry.id   75754b3845d84fe60cae0a0102af189a
#
_cell.length_a   1.000
_cell.length_b   1.000
_cell.length_c   1.000
_cell.angle_alpha   90.00
_cell.angle_beta   90.00
_cell.angle_gamma   90.00
#
_symmetry.space_group_name_H-M   'P 1'
#
loop_
_entity.id
_entity.type
_entity.pdbx_description
1 polymer ?
#
loop_
_entity_poly.entity_id
_entity_poly.type
_entity_poly.pdbx_seq_one_letter_code
_entity_poly.pdbx_strand_id
1 'polypeptide(L)'
;MRNSSRRLKNNIPLKGIHIKRHIQVRSDLKAIGRRIREIRGFDLTQAEFGRILGVGQTQLSKYEMGHSEPTLELLLRLRAHSGRSIDWIVTGEGGPGKT
;
A
#
# COMPACT_ATOMS: atom_id res chain seq x y z
N MET A 1 -19.74 -33.66 16.79
CA MET A 1 -20.10 -32.76 16.67
C MET A 1 -20.19 -32.38 16.72
N ARG A 2 -20.00 -32.35 16.46
CA ARG A 2 -20.21 -31.42 16.28
C ARG A 2 -20.16 -30.76 16.07
N ASN A 3 -19.75 -31.36 16.11
CA ASN A 3 -19.93 -30.33 15.80
C ASN A 3 -19.85 -29.84 15.58
N SER A 4 -19.06 -30.16 15.28
CA SER A 4 -19.21 -29.18 15.00
C SER A 4 -19.09 -28.74 15.05
N SER A 5 -18.40 -28.94 15.08
CA SER A 5 -18.45 -27.89 15.11
C SER A 5 -17.99 -27.69 15.19
N ARG A 6 -17.42 -27.64 15.07
CA ARG A 6 -17.24 -26.88 15.14
C ARG A 6 -16.99 -26.40 14.86
N ARG A 7 -16.39 -26.79 14.87
CA ARG A 7 -16.52 -25.93 14.63
C ARG A 7 -16.66 -25.25 14.63
N LEU A 8 -16.11 -25.56 14.78
CA LEU A 8 -16.59 -24.46 14.80
C LEU A 8 -16.65 -24.05 14.95
N LYS A 9 -16.34 -24.01 15.00
CA LYS A 9 -16.79 -23.21 15.17
C LYS A 9 -17.00 -22.62 15.15
N ASN A 10 -16.52 -22.88 15.24
CA ASN A 10 -17.09 -21.94 15.26
C ASN A 10 -17.57 -21.63 15.42
N ASN A 11 -17.49 -21.68 15.56
CA ASN A 11 -18.27 -21.05 15.58
C ASN A 11 -18.60 -20.48 15.90
N ILE A 12 -18.63 -19.84 15.69
CA ILE A 12 -19.13 -19.07 15.74
C ILE A 12 -19.81 -18.68 15.97
N PRO A 13 -19.93 -18.43 16.10
CA PRO A 13 -20.75 -17.88 15.97
C PRO A 13 -21.12 -17.39 15.70
N LEU A 14 -21.17 -17.13 15.19
CA LEU A 14 -21.58 -16.50 14.63
C LEU A 14 -22.45 -16.07 14.57
N LYS A 15 -23.15 -15.62 14.56
CA LYS A 15 -24.01 -15.14 14.35
C LYS A 15 -24.07 -13.94 14.32
N GLY A 16 -24.43 -13.68 14.19
CA GLY A 16 -24.47 -12.36 13.88
C GLY A 16 -23.20 -11.79 13.56
N ILE A 17 -22.60 -12.11 13.70
CA ILE A 17 -21.49 -11.51 13.41
C ILE A 17 -21.02 -11.55 12.23
N HIS A 18 -21.38 -11.95 11.73
CA HIS A 18 -21.10 -11.94 10.71
C HIS A 18 -20.90 -11.39 10.06
N ILE A 19 -21.01 -11.25 10.08
CA ILE A 19 -21.00 -10.92 9.50
C ILE A 19 -21.06 -10.29 8.61
N LYS A 20 -21.43 -10.09 8.29
CA LYS A 20 -21.42 -9.33 7.44
C LYS A 20 -20.52 -8.43 7.56
N ARG A 21 -19.66 -8.63 7.76
CA ARG A 21 -18.84 -7.71 7.81
C ARG A 21 -17.82 -7.89 6.91
N HIS A 22 -17.49 -6.88 6.22
CA HIS A 22 -16.34 -6.82 5.42
C HIS A 22 -15.20 -6.28 6.24
N ILE A 23 -13.99 -6.55 5.88
CA ILE A 23 -12.88 -5.83 6.44
C ILE A 23 -12.92 -4.44 5.85
N GLN A 24 -13.02 -3.45 6.71
CA GLN A 24 -13.07 -2.07 6.28
C GLN A 24 -11.67 -1.57 6.06
N VAL A 25 -11.34 -1.28 4.80
CA VAL A 25 -10.02 -0.81 4.42
C VAL A 25 -10.14 0.46 3.63
N ARG A 26 -9.26 1.42 3.93
CA ARG A 26 -9.28 2.67 3.25
C ARG A 26 -7.89 2.99 2.81
N SER A 27 -7.70 3.22 1.53
CA SER A 27 -6.42 3.68 1.01
C SER A 27 -6.23 5.14 1.39
N ASP A 28 -5.08 5.46 1.94
CA ASP A 28 -4.74 6.84 2.21
C ASP A 28 -3.77 7.29 1.12
N LEU A 29 -4.33 7.69 -0.01
CA LEU A 29 -3.52 8.02 -1.17
C LEU A 29 -2.62 9.21 -0.94
N LYS A 30 -3.05 10.16 -0.13
CA LYS A 30 -2.19 11.30 0.18
C LYS A 30 -0.97 10.88 0.98
N ALA A 31 -1.15 10.01 1.95
CA ALA A 31 -0.04 9.53 2.74
C ALA A 31 0.91 8.70 1.89
N ILE A 32 0.36 7.85 1.02
CA ILE A 32 1.19 7.08 0.10
C ILE A 32 1.97 8.01 -0.80
N GLY A 33 1.31 9.04 -1.31
CA GLY A 33 1.99 10.02 -2.17
C GLY A 33 3.13 10.72 -1.47
N ARG A 34 2.94 11.06 -0.20
CA ARG A 34 4.02 11.67 0.57
C ARG A 34 5.21 10.74 0.73
N ARG A 35 4.94 9.44 0.91
CA ARG A 35 6.04 8.47 1.02
C ARG A 35 6.76 8.28 -0.30
N ILE A 36 6.03 8.31 -1.41
CA ILE A 36 6.66 8.27 -2.72
C ILE A 36 7.55 9.48 -2.90
N ARG A 37 7.06 10.64 -2.50
CA ARG A 37 7.85 11.85 -2.59
C ARG A 37 9.07 11.80 -1.68
N GLU A 38 8.93 11.20 -0.50
CA GLU A 38 10.05 11.01 0.39
C GLU A 38 11.12 10.13 -0.24
N ILE A 39 10.69 9.06 -0.93
CA ILE A 39 11.62 8.20 -1.64
C ILE A 39 12.33 8.97 -2.73
N ARG A 40 11.63 9.86 -3.42
CA ARG A 40 12.26 10.67 -4.46
C ARG A 40 13.39 11.53 -3.88
N GLY A 41 13.16 12.10 -2.71
CA GLY A 41 14.19 12.90 -2.04
C GLY A 41 14.41 14.24 -2.68
N PHE A 42 15.53 14.84 -2.33
CA PHE A 42 15.84 16.20 -2.78
C PHE A 42 16.64 16.24 -4.06
N ASP A 43 17.30 15.14 -4.41
CA ASP A 43 18.26 15.17 -5.50
C ASP A 43 17.64 14.93 -6.87
N LEU A 44 16.44 14.40 -6.90
CA LEU A 44 15.79 14.03 -8.15
C LEU A 44 14.59 14.93 -8.41
N THR A 45 14.46 15.41 -9.62
CA THR A 45 13.22 16.06 -10.03
C THR A 45 12.17 14.97 -10.29
N GLN A 46 10.90 15.39 -10.39
CA GLN A 46 9.87 14.45 -10.77
C GLN A 46 10.12 13.82 -12.12
N ALA A 47 10.65 14.61 -13.08
CA ALA A 47 10.92 14.07 -14.40
C ALA A 47 12.00 13.00 -14.33
N GLU A 48 13.06 13.25 -13.57
CA GLU A 48 14.13 12.27 -13.43
C GLU A 48 13.66 11.01 -12.72
N PHE A 49 12.93 11.20 -11.64
CA PHE A 49 12.41 10.05 -10.89
C PHE A 49 11.42 9.27 -11.72
N GLY A 50 10.59 9.98 -12.49
CA GLY A 50 9.67 9.31 -13.40
C GLY A 50 10.39 8.41 -14.38
N ARG A 51 11.51 8.88 -14.92
CA ARG A 51 12.28 8.07 -15.84
C ARG A 51 12.82 6.81 -15.15
N ILE A 52 13.28 6.95 -13.92
CA ILE A 52 13.76 5.79 -13.15
C ILE A 52 12.63 4.79 -12.94
N LEU A 53 11.45 5.29 -12.62
CA LEU A 53 10.32 4.43 -12.33
C LEU A 53 9.54 3.99 -13.58
N GLY A 54 9.89 4.54 -14.73
CA GLY A 54 9.18 4.18 -15.95
C GLY A 54 7.82 4.80 -16.08
N VAL A 55 7.60 5.95 -15.46
CA VAL A 55 6.32 6.67 -15.58
C VAL A 55 6.60 8.11 -15.99
N GLY A 56 5.62 8.72 -16.63
CA GLY A 56 5.76 10.12 -17.00
C GLY A 56 5.67 11.03 -15.79
N GLN A 57 6.21 12.24 -15.96
CA GLN A 57 6.22 13.19 -14.86
C GLN A 57 4.81 13.55 -14.40
N THR A 58 3.88 13.72 -15.33
CA THR A 58 2.51 14.06 -14.98
C THR A 58 1.88 12.97 -14.12
N GLN A 59 2.12 11.73 -14.51
CA GLN A 59 1.57 10.61 -13.76
C GLN A 59 2.21 10.51 -12.38
N LEU A 60 3.53 10.70 -12.32
CA LEU A 60 4.21 10.68 -11.02
C LEU A 60 3.69 11.78 -10.11
N SER A 61 3.47 12.96 -10.68
CA SER A 61 2.89 14.05 -9.90
C SER A 61 1.54 13.67 -9.29
N LYS A 62 0.71 12.98 -10.07
CA LYS A 62 -0.58 12.54 -9.56
C LYS A 62 -0.43 11.54 -8.42
N TYR A 63 0.54 10.63 -8.53
CA TYR A 63 0.80 9.70 -7.45
C TYR A 63 1.26 10.45 -6.19
N GLU A 64 2.18 11.39 -6.35
CA GLU A 64 2.72 12.11 -5.19
C GLU A 64 1.68 12.98 -4.50
N MET A 65 0.70 13.45 -5.27
CA MET A 65 -0.35 14.29 -4.71
C MET A 65 -1.55 13.50 -4.22
N GLY A 66 -1.52 12.19 -4.38
CA GLY A 66 -2.63 11.36 -3.91
C GLY A 66 -3.82 11.36 -4.83
N HIS A 67 -3.62 11.73 -6.10
CA HIS A 67 -4.71 11.77 -7.07
C HIS A 67 -4.88 10.48 -7.84
N SER A 68 -3.93 9.57 -7.74
CA SER A 68 -3.98 8.29 -8.44
C SER A 68 -3.48 7.20 -7.53
N GLU A 69 -4.06 6.03 -7.68
CA GLU A 69 -3.65 4.87 -6.92
C GLU A 69 -2.46 4.22 -7.60
N PRO A 70 -1.36 3.96 -6.87
CA PRO A 70 -0.20 3.33 -7.47
C PRO A 70 -0.50 1.92 -7.93
N THR A 71 0.07 1.56 -9.07
CA THR A 71 -0.03 0.19 -9.55
C THR A 71 0.92 -0.70 -8.77
N LEU A 72 0.66 -1.99 -8.80
CA LEU A 72 1.58 -2.94 -8.19
C LEU A 72 2.97 -2.82 -8.79
N GLU A 73 3.04 -2.65 -10.10
CA GLU A 73 4.34 -2.53 -10.76
C GLU A 73 5.10 -1.32 -10.24
N LEU A 74 4.41 -0.20 -10.06
CA LEU A 74 5.07 0.98 -9.51
C LEU A 74 5.59 0.70 -8.11
N LEU A 75 4.80 0.05 -7.28
CA LEU A 75 5.21 -0.27 -5.92
C LEU A 75 6.46 -1.16 -5.92
N LEU A 76 6.50 -2.13 -6.82
CA LEU A 76 7.67 -2.99 -6.91
C LEU A 76 8.91 -2.23 -7.36
N ARG A 77 8.75 -1.28 -8.26
CA ARG A 77 9.87 -0.46 -8.69
C ARG A 77 10.33 0.49 -7.60
N LEU A 78 9.39 1.02 -6.83
CA LEU A 78 9.76 1.85 -5.70
C LEU A 78 10.54 1.05 -4.67
N ARG A 79 10.11 -0.18 -4.41
CA ARG A 79 10.83 -1.04 -3.49
C ARG A 79 12.25 -1.33 -4.01
N ALA A 80 12.35 -1.64 -5.31
CA ALA A 80 13.65 -1.97 -5.88
C ALA A 80 14.60 -0.78 -5.84
N HIS A 81 14.06 0.41 -6.05
CA HIS A 81 14.89 1.61 -6.05
C HIS A 81 15.32 2.03 -4.65
N SER A 82 14.41 1.94 -3.70
CA SER A 82 14.62 2.56 -2.39
C SER A 82 15.02 1.56 -1.30
N GLY A 83 14.71 0.30 -1.50
CA GLY A 83 14.88 -0.68 -0.41
C GLY A 83 13.77 -0.63 0.62
N ARG A 84 12.82 0.30 0.49
CA ARG A 84 11.69 0.38 1.41
C ARG A 84 10.69 -0.70 1.07
N SER A 85 10.08 -1.29 2.09
CA SER A 85 9.09 -2.35 1.85
C SER A 85 7.82 -1.76 1.23
N ILE A 86 7.11 -2.59 0.48
CA ILE A 86 5.81 -2.19 -0.04
C ILE A 86 4.87 -1.91 1.11
N ASP A 87 4.95 -2.71 2.18
CA ASP A 87 4.11 -2.49 3.35
C ASP A 87 4.31 -1.08 3.89
N TRP A 88 5.56 -0.64 4.04
CA TRP A 88 5.80 0.71 4.50
C TRP A 88 5.24 1.75 3.52
N ILE A 89 5.42 1.52 2.22
CA ILE A 89 4.96 2.49 1.23
C ILE A 89 3.45 2.69 1.34
N VAL A 90 2.70 1.61 1.50
CA VAL A 90 1.24 1.70 1.45
C VAL A 90 0.61 1.93 2.82
N THR A 91 1.25 1.54 3.91
CA THR A 91 0.64 1.68 5.23
C THR A 91 1.40 2.58 6.17
N GLY A 92 2.67 2.84 5.89
CA GLY A 92 3.53 3.57 6.81
C GLY A 92 4.10 2.70 7.91
N GLU A 93 3.81 1.42 7.90
CA GLU A 93 4.28 0.51 8.92
C GLU A 93 5.35 -0.40 8.35
N GLY A 94 5.99 -1.15 9.21
CA GLY A 94 7.03 -2.05 8.76
C GLY A 94 8.39 -1.40 8.68
N GLY A 95 8.44 -0.13 8.99
CA GLY A 95 9.70 0.59 9.02
C GLY A 95 10.27 0.83 7.64
N PRO A 96 11.48 1.31 7.58
CA PRO A 96 12.10 1.68 6.30
C PRO A 96 12.62 0.49 5.53
N GLY A 97 11.99 -0.57 5.66
CA GLY A 97 12.34 -1.73 4.86
C GLY A 97 13.60 -2.40 5.29
N LYS A 98 13.96 -2.22 6.27
CA LYS A 98 14.97 -2.78 6.64
C LYS A 98 14.87 -3.86 7.15
N THR A 99 14.75 -4.09 7.22
CA THR A 99 14.66 -4.95 7.47
C THR A 99 14.87 -5.56 7.59
#